data_9664dd988e48c05e01caa5e330063a98
#
_entry.id   9664dd988e48c05e01caa5e330063a98
#
_cell.length_a   1.000
_cell.length_b   1.000
_cell.length_c   1.000
_cell.angle_alpha   90.00
_cell.angle_beta   90.00
_cell.angle_gamma   90.00
#
_symmetry.space_group_name_H-M   'P 1'
#
loop_
_entity.id
_entity.type
_entity.pdbx_description
1 polymer ?
#
loop_
_entity_poly.entity_id
_entity_poly.type
_entity_poly.pdbx_seq_one_letter_code
_entity_poly.pdbx_strand_id
1 'polypeptide(L)'
;MNIKAFKMDGLGNDFVIIDNRQKITNLNKEQIIKICDRSFIGCDQLILIENENSADAYLKFFNSDGGESGACGNGTRCIANFISKETDNKTIILKTFSGLLKSEILGNKIVTTEIGKAKTDWSEIPLLEKLDTRNLNIKILDINDKEHIGGTAVNVGNPHIIFFVNELNDFNIKKIGPEIENHSIFPEKCNVTIAQVINKDLIKVKVCLLYTSPSP
;
A
#
# COMPACT_ATOMS: atom_id res chain seq x y z
N MET A 1 7.53 26.80 -15.03
CA MET A 1 7.13 26.96 -13.61
C MET A 1 7.93 25.93 -12.80
N ASN A 2 8.64 26.36 -11.75
CA ASN A 2 9.39 25.44 -10.91
C ASN A 2 8.49 25.01 -9.75
N ILE A 3 8.22 23.71 -9.66
CA ILE A 3 7.43 23.11 -8.58
C ILE A 3 8.40 22.47 -7.60
N LYS A 4 8.30 22.82 -6.32
CA LYS A 4 9.08 22.20 -5.26
C LYS A 4 8.48 20.82 -4.94
N ALA A 5 9.30 19.80 -5.01
CA ALA A 5 8.94 18.45 -4.63
C ALA A 5 9.90 17.90 -3.57
N PHE A 6 9.43 16.96 -2.76
CA PHE A 6 10.21 16.26 -1.74
C PHE A 6 10.30 14.78 -2.11
N LYS A 7 11.45 14.17 -1.84
CA LYS A 7 11.64 12.73 -1.95
C LYS A 7 11.63 12.15 -0.54
N MET A 8 10.76 11.16 -0.28
CA MET A 8 10.69 10.47 0.99
C MET A 8 10.62 8.96 0.78
N ASP A 9 11.02 8.22 1.79
CA ASP A 9 10.98 6.76 1.85
C ASP A 9 10.26 6.31 3.13
N GLY A 10 9.40 5.31 3.00
CA GLY A 10 8.72 4.65 4.10
C GLY A 10 8.85 3.15 3.97
N LEU A 11 9.83 2.53 4.66
CA LEU A 11 10.09 1.10 4.65
C LEU A 11 10.40 0.54 3.24
N GLY A 12 11.24 1.25 2.48
CA GLY A 12 11.64 0.86 1.13
C GLY A 12 10.64 1.24 0.02
N ASN A 13 9.49 1.79 0.37
CA ASN A 13 8.53 2.35 -0.58
C ASN A 13 8.79 3.85 -0.73
N ASP A 14 9.17 4.30 -1.91
CA ASP A 14 9.62 5.67 -2.13
C ASP A 14 8.59 6.56 -2.83
N PHE A 15 8.55 7.81 -2.41
CA PHE A 15 7.54 8.78 -2.81
C PHE A 15 8.16 10.05 -3.34
N VAL A 16 7.55 10.61 -4.39
CA VAL A 16 7.66 12.03 -4.73
C VAL A 16 6.44 12.74 -4.14
N ILE A 17 6.67 13.77 -3.34
CA ILE A 17 5.63 14.50 -2.61
C ILE A 17 5.62 15.94 -3.10
N ILE A 18 4.45 16.42 -3.50
CA ILE A 18 4.21 17.81 -3.88
C ILE A 18 3.18 18.41 -2.91
N ASP A 19 3.60 19.47 -2.22
CA ASP A 19 2.70 20.28 -1.42
C ASP A 19 1.86 21.17 -2.34
N ASN A 20 0.62 20.77 -2.56
CA ASN A 20 -0.33 21.45 -3.42
C ASN A 20 -1.42 22.21 -2.63
N ARG A 21 -1.20 22.44 -1.33
CA ARG A 21 -2.15 23.18 -0.49
C ARG A 21 -2.45 24.59 -1.03
N GLN A 22 -1.51 25.18 -1.77
CA GLN A 22 -1.69 26.49 -2.44
C GLN A 22 -2.20 26.34 -3.89
N LYS A 23 -2.61 25.14 -4.34
CA LYS A 23 -3.07 24.88 -5.71
C LYS A 23 -2.09 25.30 -6.79
N ILE A 24 -0.80 25.06 -6.56
CA ILE A 24 0.29 25.44 -7.46
C ILE A 24 0.38 24.59 -8.72
N THR A 25 -0.25 23.42 -8.73
CA THR A 25 -0.22 22.51 -9.88
C THR A 25 -1.52 21.73 -10.04
N ASN A 26 -1.77 21.33 -11.29
CA ASN A 26 -2.79 20.35 -11.66
C ASN A 26 -2.12 19.39 -12.65
N LEU A 27 -1.66 18.24 -12.16
CA LEU A 27 -0.93 17.26 -12.96
C LEU A 27 -1.91 16.37 -13.75
N ASN A 28 -1.62 16.20 -15.03
CA ASN A 28 -2.29 15.19 -15.83
C ASN A 28 -1.60 13.81 -15.70
N LYS A 29 -2.25 12.77 -16.22
CA LYS A 29 -1.76 11.39 -16.15
C LYS A 29 -0.35 11.21 -16.73
N GLU A 30 -0.06 11.83 -17.86
CA GLU A 30 1.24 11.72 -18.53
C GLU A 30 2.37 12.34 -17.70
N GLN A 31 2.09 13.48 -17.05
CA GLN A 31 3.04 14.13 -16.16
C GLN A 31 3.32 13.29 -14.92
N ILE A 32 2.30 12.64 -14.35
CA ILE A 32 2.46 11.73 -13.20
C ILE A 32 3.34 10.54 -13.59
N ILE A 33 3.05 9.87 -14.71
CA ILE A 33 3.85 8.77 -15.23
C ILE A 33 5.32 9.20 -15.41
N LYS A 34 5.54 10.37 -16.02
CA LYS A 34 6.90 10.90 -16.24
C LYS A 34 7.64 11.19 -14.93
N ILE A 35 6.96 11.72 -13.91
CA ILE A 35 7.56 11.98 -12.58
C ILE A 35 7.94 10.66 -11.91
N CYS A 36 7.09 9.63 -12.01
CA CYS A 36 7.33 8.32 -11.43
C CYS A 36 8.37 7.50 -12.18
N ASP A 37 8.68 7.84 -13.44
CA ASP A 37 9.67 7.12 -14.25
C ASP A 37 11.06 7.19 -13.60
N ARG A 38 11.65 6.02 -13.35
CA ARG A 38 12.99 5.85 -12.74
C ARG A 38 14.12 6.44 -13.59
N SER A 39 13.90 6.66 -14.87
CA SER A 39 14.86 7.36 -15.75
C SER A 39 14.82 8.88 -15.60
N PHE A 40 13.82 9.44 -14.91
CA PHE A 40 13.66 10.89 -14.66
C PHE A 40 13.83 11.22 -13.18
N ILE A 41 12.73 11.32 -12.40
CA ILE A 41 12.80 11.51 -10.94
C ILE A 41 12.68 10.16 -10.24
N GLY A 42 11.71 9.37 -10.64
CA GLY A 42 11.43 8.02 -10.19
C GLY A 42 10.83 7.93 -8.79
N CYS A 43 9.75 7.19 -8.65
CA CYS A 43 9.16 6.82 -7.38
C CYS A 43 8.15 5.68 -7.57
N ASP A 44 7.82 4.99 -6.50
CA ASP A 44 6.73 4.03 -6.49
C ASP A 44 5.38 4.73 -6.61
N GLN A 45 5.22 5.86 -5.90
CA GLN A 45 4.00 6.66 -5.95
C GLN A 45 4.30 8.15 -5.84
N LEU A 46 3.48 8.98 -6.52
CA LEU A 46 3.40 10.42 -6.33
C LEU A 46 2.31 10.73 -5.29
N ILE A 47 2.58 11.65 -4.36
CA ILE A 47 1.61 12.12 -3.37
C ILE A 47 1.41 13.62 -3.54
N LEU A 48 0.15 14.05 -3.70
CA LEU A 48 -0.23 15.45 -3.58
C LEU A 48 -0.84 15.71 -2.20
N ILE A 49 -0.36 16.75 -1.54
CA ILE A 49 -0.94 17.26 -0.29
C ILE A 49 -1.85 18.43 -0.67
N GLU A 50 -3.14 18.34 -0.35
CA GLU A 50 -4.13 19.37 -0.63
C GLU A 50 -4.76 19.88 0.68
N ASN A 51 -5.38 21.07 0.63
CA ASN A 51 -6.11 21.60 1.77
C ASN A 51 -7.39 20.78 2.06
N GLU A 52 -7.69 20.61 3.34
CA GLU A 52 -8.90 19.96 3.83
C GLU A 52 -9.37 20.66 5.12
N ASN A 53 -10.67 20.99 5.19
CA ASN A 53 -11.21 21.69 6.36
C ASN A 53 -11.47 20.77 7.56
N SER A 54 -11.64 19.47 7.30
CA SER A 54 -11.98 18.45 8.32
C SER A 54 -10.80 17.63 8.79
N ALA A 55 -9.58 17.93 8.30
CA ALA A 55 -8.36 17.21 8.60
C ALA A 55 -7.15 18.15 8.41
N ASP A 56 -5.96 17.74 8.84
CA ASP A 56 -4.73 18.52 8.65
C ASP A 56 -4.33 18.63 7.17
N ALA A 57 -4.70 17.65 6.35
CA ALA A 57 -4.57 17.70 4.89
C ALA A 57 -5.42 16.60 4.19
N TYR A 58 -5.68 16.79 2.89
CA TYR A 58 -6.16 15.75 1.99
C TYR A 58 -5.00 15.20 1.16
N LEU A 59 -4.94 13.87 1.04
CA LEU A 59 -3.88 13.18 0.28
C LEU A 59 -4.46 12.50 -0.95
N LYS A 60 -3.84 12.76 -2.11
CA LYS A 60 -4.02 12.00 -3.33
C LYS A 60 -2.77 11.18 -3.60
N PHE A 61 -2.95 9.89 -3.79
CA PHE A 61 -1.89 8.95 -4.13
C PHE A 61 -2.03 8.55 -5.60
N PHE A 62 -0.94 8.61 -6.34
CA PHE A 62 -0.91 8.18 -7.74
C PHE A 62 0.16 7.12 -7.93
N ASN A 63 -0.22 6.02 -8.54
CA ASN A 63 0.70 4.95 -8.93
C ASN A 63 1.57 5.36 -10.13
N SER A 64 2.61 4.60 -10.42
CA SER A 64 3.52 4.87 -11.53
C SER A 64 2.86 4.79 -12.92
N ASP A 65 1.69 4.17 -13.03
CA ASP A 65 0.87 4.14 -14.24
C ASP A 65 -0.05 5.38 -14.40
N GLY A 66 0.03 6.31 -13.44
CA GLY A 66 -0.78 7.52 -13.38
C GLY A 66 -2.20 7.31 -12.85
N GLY A 67 -2.55 6.10 -12.42
CA GLY A 67 -3.82 5.80 -11.75
C GLY A 67 -3.84 6.28 -10.31
N GLU A 68 -4.99 6.77 -9.83
CA GLU A 68 -5.18 7.17 -8.44
C GLU A 68 -5.37 5.93 -7.56
N SER A 69 -4.72 5.92 -6.39
CA SER A 69 -4.85 4.88 -5.36
C SER A 69 -5.62 5.44 -4.16
N GLY A 70 -6.46 4.62 -3.55
CA GLY A 70 -7.33 5.05 -2.44
C GLY A 70 -6.59 5.44 -1.17
N ALA A 71 -5.50 4.76 -0.84
CA ALA A 71 -4.65 5.04 0.32
C ALA A 71 -3.31 4.28 0.22
N CYS A 72 -2.32 4.78 0.95
CA CYS A 72 -1.02 4.12 1.14
C CYS A 72 -0.51 4.37 2.57
N GLY A 73 -0.49 3.34 3.40
CA GLY A 73 -0.06 3.45 4.80
C GLY A 73 1.39 3.96 4.95
N ASN A 74 2.31 3.55 4.06
CA ASN A 74 3.70 4.02 4.05
C ASN A 74 3.76 5.51 3.73
N GLY A 75 3.08 5.94 2.67
CA GLY A 75 2.99 7.34 2.27
C GLY A 75 2.32 8.21 3.32
N THR A 76 1.22 7.72 3.91
CA THR A 76 0.52 8.42 5.01
C THR A 76 1.47 8.71 6.18
N ARG A 77 2.30 7.74 6.61
CA ARG A 77 3.29 7.97 7.67
C ARG A 77 4.35 9.01 7.29
N CYS A 78 4.79 9.01 6.03
CA CYS A 78 5.71 10.02 5.53
C CYS A 78 5.11 11.42 5.63
N ILE A 79 3.86 11.60 5.19
CA ILE A 79 3.18 12.90 5.22
C ILE A 79 2.85 13.33 6.66
N ALA A 80 2.42 12.41 7.53
CA ALA A 80 2.20 12.71 8.93
C ALA A 80 3.47 13.26 9.62
N ASN A 81 4.63 12.61 9.37
CA ASN A 81 5.90 13.12 9.86
C ASN A 81 6.31 14.47 9.22
N PHE A 82 5.95 14.69 7.96
CA PHE A 82 6.22 15.97 7.27
C PHE A 82 5.41 17.10 7.90
N ILE A 83 4.09 16.94 8.04
CA ILE A 83 3.20 17.96 8.62
C ILE A 83 3.50 18.19 10.10
N SER A 84 3.80 17.14 10.87
CA SER A 84 4.18 17.25 12.27
C SER A 84 5.38 18.17 12.48
N LYS A 85 6.35 18.18 11.57
CA LYS A 85 7.52 19.09 11.63
C LYS A 85 7.18 20.56 11.32
N GLU A 86 6.07 20.80 10.63
CA GLU A 86 5.60 22.16 10.34
C GLU A 86 4.76 22.71 11.50
N THR A 87 4.01 21.86 12.19
CA THR A 87 2.98 22.25 13.17
C THR A 87 3.36 21.94 14.62
N ASP A 88 4.43 21.18 14.87
CA ASP A 88 4.81 20.60 16.17
C ASP A 88 3.73 19.67 16.78
N ASN A 89 2.66 19.37 16.03
CA ASN A 89 1.63 18.43 16.47
C ASN A 89 2.14 16.99 16.39
N LYS A 90 1.86 16.21 17.45
CA LYS A 90 2.19 14.77 17.49
C LYS A 90 1.08 13.88 16.95
N THR A 91 -0.13 14.39 16.84
CA THR A 91 -1.28 13.70 16.24
C THR A 91 -1.65 14.43 14.97
N ILE A 92 -1.66 13.72 13.85
CA ILE A 92 -1.99 14.26 12.52
C ILE A 92 -3.16 13.45 11.96
N ILE A 93 -4.18 14.15 11.52
CA ILE A 93 -5.36 13.57 10.86
C ILE A 93 -5.27 13.87 9.37
N LEU A 94 -5.21 12.82 8.56
CA LEU A 94 -5.13 12.92 7.11
C LEU A 94 -6.38 12.31 6.49
N LYS A 95 -6.90 12.97 5.48
CA LYS A 95 -8.03 12.48 4.70
C LYS A 95 -7.54 11.93 3.37
N THR A 96 -8.09 10.80 2.96
CA THR A 96 -7.84 10.18 1.66
C THR A 96 -9.19 9.84 1.00
N PHE A 97 -9.15 9.38 -0.22
CA PHE A 97 -10.36 8.83 -0.86
C PHE A 97 -10.99 7.69 -0.04
N SER A 98 -10.19 6.87 0.64
CA SER A 98 -10.66 5.76 1.49
C SER A 98 -11.14 6.18 2.89
N GLY A 99 -11.02 7.47 3.27
CA GLY A 99 -11.47 7.99 4.55
C GLY A 99 -10.40 8.69 5.37
N LEU A 100 -10.69 8.89 6.65
CA LEU A 100 -9.79 9.54 7.60
C LEU A 100 -8.78 8.55 8.18
N LEU A 101 -7.53 8.97 8.25
CA LEU A 101 -6.41 8.23 8.81
C LEU A 101 -5.78 9.06 9.93
N LYS A 102 -5.78 8.53 11.15
CA LYS A 102 -5.12 9.15 12.30
C LYS A 102 -3.72 8.61 12.43
N SER A 103 -2.74 9.50 12.51
CA SER A 103 -1.34 9.15 12.71
C SER A 103 -0.79 9.78 13.98
N GLU A 104 0.06 9.04 14.70
CA GLU A 104 0.75 9.48 15.91
C GLU A 104 2.26 9.41 15.73
N ILE A 105 2.95 10.50 16.06
CA ILE A 105 4.40 10.61 15.97
C ILE A 105 5.00 10.20 17.31
N LEU A 106 5.63 9.03 17.34
CA LEU A 106 6.21 8.44 18.57
C LEU A 106 7.66 8.87 18.82
N GLY A 107 8.23 9.74 17.98
CA GLY A 107 9.63 10.15 18.02
C GLY A 107 10.55 9.28 17.15
N ASN A 108 11.81 9.71 16.96
CA ASN A 108 12.82 8.98 16.18
C ASN A 108 12.37 8.52 14.77
N LYS A 109 11.53 9.30 14.10
CA LYS A 109 10.92 8.97 12.80
C LYS A 109 9.95 7.78 12.83
N ILE A 110 9.51 7.35 13.99
CA ILE A 110 8.49 6.30 14.16
C ILE A 110 7.12 6.97 14.13
N VAL A 111 6.27 6.49 13.23
CA VAL A 111 4.89 6.97 13.05
C VAL A 111 3.95 5.76 13.06
N THR A 112 2.95 5.80 13.92
CA THR A 112 1.83 4.86 13.91
C THR A 112 0.66 5.47 13.16
N THR A 113 0.02 4.71 12.29
CA THR A 113 -1.17 5.15 11.55
C THR A 113 -2.29 4.13 11.72
N GLU A 114 -3.46 4.60 12.13
CA GLU A 114 -4.68 3.80 12.15
C GLU A 114 -5.23 3.68 10.73
N ILE A 115 -5.21 2.47 10.17
CA ILE A 115 -5.69 2.20 8.80
C ILE A 115 -7.13 1.64 8.77
N GLY A 116 -7.84 1.70 9.91
CA GLY A 116 -9.19 1.18 10.05
C GLY A 116 -9.25 -0.30 10.41
N LYS A 117 -10.46 -0.86 10.40
CA LYS A 117 -10.68 -2.27 10.68
C LYS A 117 -10.47 -3.10 9.42
N ALA A 118 -9.81 -4.24 9.57
CA ALA A 118 -9.74 -5.24 8.52
C ALA A 118 -11.15 -5.76 8.19
N LYS A 119 -11.49 -5.78 6.92
CA LYS A 119 -12.74 -6.30 6.39
C LYS A 119 -12.51 -7.73 5.93
N THR A 120 -13.40 -8.62 6.32
CA THR A 120 -13.28 -10.07 6.07
C THR A 120 -14.47 -10.67 5.33
N ASP A 121 -15.54 -9.89 5.10
CA ASP A 121 -16.64 -10.33 4.25
C ASP A 121 -16.20 -10.31 2.77
N TRP A 122 -16.61 -11.32 2.02
CA TRP A 122 -16.25 -11.47 0.61
C TRP A 122 -16.65 -10.27 -0.25
N SER A 123 -17.77 -9.63 0.04
CA SER A 123 -18.27 -8.46 -0.70
C SER A 123 -17.48 -7.19 -0.38
N GLU A 124 -16.89 -7.10 0.81
CA GLU A 124 -16.02 -5.99 1.22
C GLU A 124 -14.56 -6.16 0.79
N ILE A 125 -14.17 -7.39 0.40
CA ILE A 125 -12.86 -7.70 -0.20
C ILE A 125 -12.90 -7.55 -1.73
N PRO A 126 -13.98 -7.18 -2.32
CA PRO A 126 -14.63 -7.35 -3.61
C PRO A 126 -14.19 -8.61 -4.38
N LEU A 127 -14.46 -9.78 -3.78
CA LEU A 127 -14.32 -11.05 -4.50
C LEU A 127 -15.41 -11.19 -5.55
N LEU A 128 -15.11 -11.96 -6.61
CA LEU A 128 -16.05 -12.19 -7.71
C LEU A 128 -17.36 -12.86 -7.25
N GLU A 129 -17.29 -13.70 -6.22
CA GLU A 129 -18.43 -14.45 -5.69
C GLU A 129 -18.28 -14.73 -4.19
N LYS A 130 -19.35 -15.21 -3.56
CA LYS A 130 -19.36 -15.56 -2.13
C LYS A 130 -18.51 -16.79 -1.86
N LEU A 131 -17.39 -16.59 -1.16
CA LEU A 131 -16.44 -17.64 -0.75
C LEU A 131 -16.13 -17.54 0.74
N ASP A 132 -15.58 -18.63 1.32
CA ASP A 132 -14.98 -18.55 2.67
C ASP A 132 -13.63 -17.84 2.58
N THR A 133 -13.61 -16.57 2.98
CA THR A 133 -12.44 -15.70 2.92
C THR A 133 -11.28 -16.14 3.81
N ARG A 134 -11.52 -17.04 4.77
CA ARG A 134 -10.48 -17.62 5.62
C ARG A 134 -9.68 -18.69 4.88
N ASN A 135 -10.26 -19.31 3.86
CA ASN A 135 -9.59 -20.30 3.01
C ASN A 135 -10.23 -20.32 1.62
N LEU A 136 -9.59 -19.63 0.68
CA LEU A 136 -10.07 -19.52 -0.71
C LEU A 136 -9.74 -20.74 -1.57
N ASN A 137 -9.05 -21.74 -1.01
CA ASN A 137 -8.62 -22.95 -1.74
C ASN A 137 -7.81 -22.66 -3.01
N ILE A 138 -7.05 -21.56 -3.02
CA ILE A 138 -6.16 -21.22 -4.13
C ILE A 138 -4.88 -22.01 -3.99
N LYS A 139 -4.40 -22.52 -5.14
CA LYS A 139 -3.17 -23.29 -5.24
C LYS A 139 -2.00 -22.39 -5.55
N ILE A 140 -0.89 -22.56 -4.82
CA ILE A 140 0.43 -22.03 -5.13
C ILE A 140 1.45 -23.16 -5.16
N LEU A 141 2.57 -22.96 -5.86
CA LEU A 141 3.67 -23.91 -5.94
C LEU A 141 4.88 -23.41 -5.15
N ASP A 142 5.56 -24.31 -4.43
CA ASP A 142 6.88 -24.03 -3.86
C ASP A 142 8.01 -24.16 -4.91
N ILE A 143 9.25 -23.96 -4.50
CA ILE A 143 10.42 -24.05 -5.39
C ILE A 143 10.70 -25.47 -5.91
N ASN A 144 10.06 -26.49 -5.33
CA ASN A 144 10.16 -27.89 -5.74
C ASN A 144 8.91 -28.34 -6.51
N ASP A 145 8.07 -27.40 -6.97
CA ASP A 145 6.79 -27.62 -7.65
C ASP A 145 5.77 -28.41 -6.82
N LYS A 146 5.92 -28.44 -5.48
CA LYS A 146 4.92 -29.03 -4.59
C LYS A 146 3.74 -28.06 -4.39
N GLU A 147 2.55 -28.60 -4.46
CA GLU A 147 1.31 -27.83 -4.30
C GLU A 147 1.01 -27.51 -2.83
N HIS A 148 0.63 -26.25 -2.61
CA HIS A 148 0.10 -25.75 -1.35
C HIS A 148 -1.24 -25.07 -1.65
N ILE A 149 -2.30 -25.50 -0.96
CA ILE A 149 -3.65 -24.99 -1.14
C ILE A 149 -4.03 -24.18 0.09
N GLY A 150 -4.58 -22.97 -0.13
CA GLY A 150 -4.96 -22.09 0.96
C GLY A 150 -5.38 -20.72 0.48
N GLY A 151 -4.98 -19.70 1.23
CA GLY A 151 -5.23 -18.29 0.94
C GLY A 151 -6.33 -17.70 1.81
N THR A 152 -5.95 -16.83 2.74
CA THR A 152 -6.87 -16.03 3.55
C THR A 152 -6.96 -14.64 2.94
N ALA A 153 -8.18 -14.20 2.60
CA ALA A 153 -8.41 -12.87 2.03
C ALA A 153 -8.86 -11.87 3.09
N VAL A 154 -8.40 -10.62 2.93
CA VAL A 154 -8.74 -9.50 3.82
C VAL A 154 -8.60 -8.19 3.04
N ASN A 155 -9.38 -7.16 3.43
CA ASN A 155 -9.24 -5.81 2.90
C ASN A 155 -8.94 -4.84 4.06
N VAL A 156 -7.86 -4.08 3.93
CA VAL A 156 -7.39 -3.03 4.86
C VAL A 156 -7.30 -1.66 4.16
N GLY A 157 -8.13 -1.45 3.16
CA GLY A 157 -8.12 -0.31 2.24
C GLY A 157 -7.83 -0.71 0.79
N ASN A 158 -7.28 -1.92 0.61
CA ASN A 158 -7.13 -2.64 -0.64
C ASN A 158 -7.18 -4.15 -0.39
N PRO A 159 -7.51 -4.98 -1.39
CA PRO A 159 -7.57 -6.43 -1.24
C PRO A 159 -6.19 -7.05 -1.00
N HIS A 160 -6.13 -8.00 -0.09
CA HIS A 160 -4.96 -8.82 0.19
C HIS A 160 -5.34 -10.29 0.21
N ILE A 161 -4.42 -11.16 -0.22
CA ILE A 161 -4.44 -12.58 0.06
C ILE A 161 -3.16 -12.99 0.78
N ILE A 162 -3.29 -13.78 1.83
CA ILE A 162 -2.20 -14.25 2.67
C ILE A 162 -2.15 -15.78 2.63
N PHE A 163 -1.00 -16.34 2.25
CA PHE A 163 -0.72 -17.78 2.35
C PHE A 163 0.17 -18.01 3.56
N PHE A 164 -0.35 -18.72 4.56
CA PHE A 164 0.45 -19.13 5.70
C PHE A 164 1.20 -20.42 5.37
N VAL A 165 2.53 -20.37 5.54
CA VAL A 165 3.43 -21.47 5.18
C VAL A 165 4.38 -21.81 6.33
N ASN A 166 4.95 -23.02 6.31
CA ASN A 166 5.89 -23.47 7.34
C ASN A 166 7.30 -22.88 7.12
N GLU A 167 7.73 -22.75 5.87
CA GLU A 167 9.05 -22.23 5.51
C GLU A 167 8.92 -21.19 4.38
N LEU A 168 9.27 -19.95 4.71
CA LEU A 168 9.11 -18.82 3.79
C LEU A 168 10.05 -18.90 2.57
N ASN A 169 11.24 -19.51 2.75
CA ASN A 169 12.25 -19.59 1.70
C ASN A 169 11.89 -20.56 0.58
N ASP A 170 10.96 -21.49 0.84
CA ASP A 170 10.47 -22.41 -0.18
C ASP A 170 9.56 -21.75 -1.22
N PHE A 171 9.27 -20.44 -1.09
CA PHE A 171 8.36 -19.75 -1.98
C PHE A 171 9.00 -18.55 -2.68
N ASN A 172 8.86 -18.53 -4.02
CA ASN A 172 9.30 -17.43 -4.86
C ASN A 172 8.14 -16.43 -5.09
N ILE A 173 8.06 -15.39 -4.26
CA ILE A 173 7.00 -14.38 -4.36
C ILE A 173 6.99 -13.65 -5.72
N LYS A 174 8.15 -13.52 -6.41
CA LYS A 174 8.24 -12.89 -7.73
C LYS A 174 7.54 -13.70 -8.82
N LYS A 175 7.42 -15.03 -8.64
CA LYS A 175 6.68 -15.93 -9.53
C LYS A 175 5.21 -15.99 -9.13
N ILE A 176 4.94 -16.23 -7.83
CA ILE A 176 3.59 -16.44 -7.29
C ILE A 176 2.76 -15.15 -7.30
N GLY A 177 3.38 -14.01 -6.95
CA GLY A 177 2.66 -12.74 -6.79
C GLY A 177 1.87 -12.34 -8.03
N PRO A 178 2.51 -12.19 -9.23
CA PRO A 178 1.79 -11.80 -10.45
C PRO A 178 0.72 -12.79 -10.90
N GLU A 179 0.91 -14.09 -10.64
CA GLU A 179 -0.07 -15.13 -10.96
C GLU A 179 -1.34 -14.97 -10.12
N ILE A 180 -1.18 -14.79 -8.81
CA ILE A 180 -2.29 -14.68 -7.87
C ILE A 180 -2.93 -13.28 -7.92
N GLU A 181 -2.14 -12.21 -8.11
CA GLU A 181 -2.63 -10.84 -8.31
C GLU A 181 -3.70 -10.77 -9.40
N ASN A 182 -3.50 -11.53 -10.48
CA ASN A 182 -4.40 -11.56 -11.63
C ASN A 182 -5.40 -12.73 -11.59
N HIS A 183 -5.54 -13.40 -10.46
CA HIS A 183 -6.49 -14.51 -10.32
C HIS A 183 -7.93 -14.01 -10.46
N SER A 184 -8.77 -14.74 -11.21
CA SER A 184 -10.13 -14.32 -11.58
C SER A 184 -11.06 -13.99 -10.42
N ILE A 185 -10.83 -14.53 -9.23
CA ILE A 185 -11.64 -14.24 -8.05
C ILE A 185 -11.40 -12.83 -7.49
N PHE A 186 -10.33 -12.14 -7.90
CA PHE A 186 -10.01 -10.76 -7.53
C PHE A 186 -10.17 -9.83 -8.74
N PRO A 187 -11.39 -9.40 -9.10
CA PRO A 187 -11.61 -8.53 -10.26
C PRO A 187 -10.90 -7.18 -10.15
N GLU A 188 -10.68 -6.68 -8.93
CA GLU A 188 -9.91 -5.46 -8.65
C GLU A 188 -8.43 -5.76 -8.34
N LYS A 189 -7.97 -7.00 -8.60
CA LYS A 189 -6.65 -7.51 -8.22
C LYS A 189 -6.44 -7.53 -6.69
N CYS A 190 -5.28 -8.03 -6.24
CA CYS A 190 -4.96 -8.08 -4.81
C CYS A 190 -3.46 -8.02 -4.55
N ASN A 191 -3.08 -7.58 -3.37
CA ASN A 191 -1.73 -7.76 -2.84
C ASN A 191 -1.55 -9.22 -2.39
N VAL A 192 -0.38 -9.78 -2.63
CA VAL A 192 -0.09 -11.18 -2.31
C VAL A 192 0.98 -11.27 -1.24
N THR A 193 0.70 -11.99 -0.18
CA THR A 193 1.62 -12.19 0.95
C THR A 193 1.84 -13.67 1.21
N ILE A 194 3.10 -14.07 1.32
CA ILE A 194 3.50 -15.36 1.89
C ILE A 194 3.97 -15.07 3.31
N ALA A 195 3.40 -15.76 4.31
CA ALA A 195 3.64 -15.50 5.73
C ALA A 195 4.07 -16.78 6.46
N GLN A 196 5.13 -16.66 7.26
CA GLN A 196 5.61 -17.71 8.16
C GLN A 196 5.46 -17.23 9.60
N VAL A 197 4.66 -17.92 10.39
CA VAL A 197 4.53 -17.66 11.83
C VAL A 197 5.73 -18.28 12.55
N ILE A 198 6.60 -17.46 13.11
CA ILE A 198 7.78 -17.93 13.86
C ILE A 198 7.40 -18.25 15.31
N ASN A 199 6.63 -17.36 15.92
CA ASN A 199 6.06 -17.54 17.26
C ASN A 199 4.87 -16.59 17.45
N LYS A 200 4.30 -16.52 18.64
CA LYS A 200 3.13 -15.67 18.96
C LYS A 200 3.33 -14.17 18.72
N ASP A 201 4.58 -13.71 18.73
CA ASP A 201 4.94 -12.28 18.65
C ASP A 201 5.69 -11.93 17.35
N LEU A 202 5.98 -12.93 16.48
CA LEU A 202 6.79 -12.73 15.28
C LEU A 202 6.27 -13.50 14.09
N ILE A 203 6.00 -12.76 13.01
CA ILE A 203 5.68 -13.30 11.68
C ILE A 203 6.70 -12.74 10.67
N LYS A 204 7.28 -13.62 9.86
CA LYS A 204 8.06 -13.23 8.68
C LYS A 204 7.17 -13.23 7.44
N VAL A 205 7.35 -12.25 6.55
CA VAL A 205 6.53 -12.12 5.35
C VAL A 205 7.38 -11.81 4.12
N LYS A 206 6.92 -12.27 2.96
CA LYS A 206 7.29 -11.76 1.64
C LYS A 206 6.04 -11.21 1.00
N VAL A 207 6.10 -9.99 0.47
CA VAL A 207 4.91 -9.30 -0.08
C VAL A 207 5.16 -8.93 -1.53
N CYS A 208 4.17 -9.19 -2.39
CA CYS A 208 4.04 -8.61 -3.71
C CYS A 208 2.91 -7.58 -3.65
N LEU A 209 3.25 -6.31 -3.74
CA LEU A 209 2.28 -5.23 -3.72
C LEU A 209 1.71 -4.99 -5.11
N LEU A 210 0.44 -4.67 -5.18
CA LEU A 210 -0.24 -4.20 -6.37
C LEU A 210 0.52 -2.98 -6.93
N TYR A 211 0.86 -3.01 -8.22
CA TYR A 211 1.56 -1.92 -8.93
C TYR A 211 3.03 -1.67 -8.52
N THR A 212 3.61 -2.49 -7.64
CA THR A 212 5.02 -2.38 -7.30
C THR A 212 5.76 -3.69 -7.56
N SER A 213 7.06 -3.59 -7.86
CA SER A 213 7.93 -4.77 -7.81
C SER A 213 7.93 -5.37 -6.40
N PRO A 214 8.15 -6.69 -6.24
CA PRO A 214 8.20 -7.31 -4.92
C PRO A 214 9.10 -6.53 -3.99
N SER A 215 8.61 -6.23 -2.78
CA SER A 215 9.43 -5.66 -1.71
C SER A 215 10.62 -6.59 -1.43
N PRO A 216 11.83 -6.05 -1.25
CA PRO A 216 13.04 -6.84 -0.97
C PRO A 216 12.95 -7.63 0.33
#